data_2c161dacd1c5bd3a4f19d9c743dbc673
#
_entry.id   2c161dacd1c5bd3a4f19d9c743dbc673
#
_cell.length_a   1.000
_cell.length_b   1.000
_cell.length_c   1.000
_cell.angle_alpha   90.00
_cell.angle_beta   90.00
_cell.angle_gamma   90.00
#
_symmetry.space_group_name_H-M   'P 1'
#
loop_
_entity.id
_entity.type
_entity.pdbx_description
1 polymer ?
#
loop_
_entity_poly.entity_id
_entity_poly.type
_entity_poly.pdbx_seq_one_letter_code
_entity_poly.pdbx_strand_id
1 'polypeptide(L)'
;MILEYMREFPLMHFNTVGVLGLPEAAAIFYGSPSLWFEGCRGDRLKAADWMKEVVEHVVDRAREWMVEDGVPWNVEEVPGESSAAKLAAKDAVKFPEILEYFASKGNPIYSTSIAPYYGEMDLPERIEVESRVQRSFTGGVMMHIFLGEEPEVNALAEFNRKLTCSDLVYWSFTPAVTVCLKCGRGFTGIISRCPSCGSDRVEVWSRIIGYYRPLRNWNPYRRREFETRKHYPLL
;
A
#
# COMPACT_ATOMS: atom_id res chain seq x y z
N MET A 1 24.26 -18.88 11.48
CA MET A 1 24.15 -17.81 10.46
C MET A 1 23.44 -16.58 11.01
N ILE A 2 22.14 -16.61 11.39
CA ILE A 2 21.47 -15.42 11.95
C ILE A 2 22.20 -14.89 13.20
N LEU A 3 22.53 -15.73 14.16
CA LEU A 3 23.21 -15.34 15.40
C LEU A 3 24.60 -14.72 15.19
N GLU A 4 25.28 -15.03 14.09
CA GLU A 4 26.57 -14.41 13.75
C GLU A 4 26.43 -12.94 13.35
N TYR A 5 25.29 -12.56 12.74
CA TYR A 5 24.97 -11.18 12.39
C TYR A 5 24.37 -10.39 13.57
N MET A 6 23.82 -11.08 14.57
CA MET A 6 23.14 -10.48 15.71
C MET A 6 24.06 -10.41 16.96
N ARG A 7 25.30 -9.92 16.77
CA ARG A 7 26.33 -9.90 17.82
C ARG A 7 25.90 -9.20 19.11
N GLU A 8 25.08 -8.17 18.98
CA GLU A 8 24.58 -7.34 20.08
C GLU A 8 23.05 -7.39 20.19
N PHE A 9 22.47 -8.55 19.86
CA PHE A 9 21.05 -8.75 20.09
C PHE A 9 20.78 -8.75 21.63
N PRO A 10 19.71 -8.08 22.09
CA PRO A 10 18.70 -7.37 21.28
C PRO A 10 18.97 -5.87 21.06
N LEU A 11 20.02 -5.29 21.64
CA LEU A 11 20.22 -3.84 21.72
C LEU A 11 20.35 -3.11 20.36
N MET A 12 20.82 -3.83 19.35
CA MET A 12 21.03 -3.29 17.99
C MET A 12 19.91 -3.63 17.02
N HIS A 13 18.80 -4.19 17.49
CA HIS A 13 17.68 -4.61 16.64
C HIS A 13 16.37 -4.05 17.16
N PHE A 14 15.51 -3.66 16.24
CA PHE A 14 14.15 -3.24 16.55
C PHE A 14 13.22 -4.46 16.55
N ASN A 15 12.33 -4.51 17.54
CA ASN A 15 11.12 -5.28 17.42
C ASN A 15 10.10 -4.42 16.63
N THR A 16 9.43 -5.01 15.67
CA THR A 16 8.49 -4.30 14.79
C THR A 16 7.09 -4.85 14.92
N VAL A 17 6.14 -3.98 15.20
CA VAL A 17 4.72 -4.28 15.02
C VAL A 17 4.34 -3.88 13.60
N GLY A 18 4.05 -4.87 12.76
CA GLY A 18 3.62 -4.65 11.39
C GLY A 18 2.10 -4.55 11.28
N VAL A 19 1.60 -3.43 10.79
CA VAL A 19 0.17 -3.17 10.61
C VAL A 19 -0.24 -3.42 9.17
N LEU A 20 -1.34 -4.13 8.96
CA LEU A 20 -2.00 -4.32 7.67
C LEU A 20 -3.51 -4.48 7.87
N GLY A 21 -4.30 -4.20 6.83
CA GLY A 21 -5.75 -4.36 6.88
C GLY A 21 -6.50 -3.24 7.63
N LEU A 22 -5.85 -2.11 7.91
CA LEU A 22 -6.50 -0.97 8.57
C LEU A 22 -7.74 -0.47 7.82
N PRO A 23 -7.72 -0.32 6.48
CA PRO A 23 -8.91 0.11 5.74
C PRO A 23 -10.09 -0.85 5.89
N GLU A 24 -9.86 -2.14 5.79
CA GLU A 24 -10.90 -3.14 5.96
C GLU A 24 -11.41 -3.15 7.41
N ALA A 25 -10.51 -3.03 8.39
CA ALA A 25 -10.89 -2.92 9.79
C ALA A 25 -11.78 -1.70 10.06
N ALA A 26 -11.45 -0.54 9.49
CA ALA A 26 -12.28 0.67 9.60
C ALA A 26 -13.66 0.48 8.94
N ALA A 27 -13.72 -0.12 7.75
CA ALA A 27 -14.97 -0.40 7.07
C ALA A 27 -15.86 -1.35 7.89
N ILE A 28 -15.28 -2.39 8.50
CA ILE A 28 -15.99 -3.33 9.39
C ILE A 28 -16.46 -2.61 10.66
N PHE A 29 -15.62 -1.80 11.28
CA PHE A 29 -15.96 -1.06 12.50
C PHE A 29 -17.17 -0.14 12.29
N TYR A 30 -17.25 0.53 11.15
CA TYR A 30 -18.37 1.40 10.79
C TYR A 30 -19.56 0.64 10.16
N GLY A 31 -19.45 -0.69 9.96
CA GLY A 31 -20.49 -1.49 9.29
C GLY A 31 -20.78 -1.03 7.87
N SER A 32 -19.78 -0.53 7.15
CA SER A 32 -19.90 0.05 5.82
C SER A 32 -19.02 -0.68 4.79
N PRO A 33 -19.52 -1.77 4.18
CA PRO A 33 -18.77 -2.52 3.17
C PRO A 33 -18.32 -1.68 1.96
N SER A 34 -19.11 -0.67 1.61
CA SER A 34 -18.82 0.20 0.46
C SER A 34 -18.01 1.47 0.81
N LEU A 35 -17.53 1.60 2.05
CA LEU A 35 -16.83 2.80 2.54
C LEU A 35 -15.78 3.34 1.57
N TRP A 36 -14.94 2.48 1.04
CA TRP A 36 -13.83 2.88 0.17
C TRP A 36 -14.20 2.96 -1.32
N PHE A 37 -15.36 2.44 -1.71
CA PHE A 37 -15.86 2.47 -3.10
C PHE A 37 -16.86 3.61 -3.34
N GLU A 38 -17.89 3.66 -2.48
CA GLU A 38 -19.06 4.53 -2.66
C GLU A 38 -19.23 5.52 -1.51
N GLY A 39 -18.50 5.33 -0.41
CA GLY A 39 -18.54 6.23 0.74
C GLY A 39 -18.22 7.67 0.37
N CYS A 40 -18.80 8.62 1.07
CA CYS A 40 -18.48 10.03 0.87
C CYS A 40 -17.13 10.38 1.50
N ARG A 41 -16.51 11.49 1.06
CA ARG A 41 -15.26 11.99 1.62
C ARG A 41 -15.31 12.12 3.15
N GLY A 42 -16.43 12.62 3.71
CA GLY A 42 -16.57 12.78 5.16
C GLY A 42 -16.47 11.47 5.92
N ASP A 43 -17.04 10.38 5.39
CA ASP A 43 -16.98 9.05 6.03
C ASP A 43 -15.57 8.47 5.95
N ARG A 44 -14.87 8.63 4.81
CA ARG A 44 -13.48 8.18 4.66
C ARG A 44 -12.53 8.95 5.57
N LEU A 45 -12.76 10.24 5.78
CA LEU A 45 -11.95 11.04 6.72
C LEU A 45 -12.20 10.66 8.18
N LYS A 46 -13.43 10.32 8.56
CA LYS A 46 -13.72 9.74 9.88
C LYS A 46 -13.04 8.39 10.06
N ALA A 47 -13.04 7.57 9.01
CA ALA A 47 -12.33 6.29 9.04
C ALA A 47 -10.81 6.50 9.19
N ALA A 48 -10.24 7.51 8.54
CA ALA A 48 -8.84 7.88 8.70
C ALA A 48 -8.53 8.32 10.14
N ASP A 49 -9.39 9.14 10.76
CA ASP A 49 -9.22 9.56 12.15
C ASP A 49 -9.28 8.34 13.11
N TRP A 50 -10.19 7.40 12.89
CA TRP A 50 -10.24 6.15 13.66
C TRP A 50 -9.00 5.28 13.44
N MET A 51 -8.53 5.13 12.20
CA MET A 51 -7.31 4.39 11.89
C MET A 51 -6.09 5.01 12.58
N LYS A 52 -6.03 6.35 12.63
CA LYS A 52 -5.01 7.09 13.39
C LYS A 52 -5.03 6.69 14.87
N GLU A 53 -6.21 6.74 15.52
CA GLU A 53 -6.36 6.35 16.94
C GLU A 53 -5.90 4.92 17.19
N VAL A 54 -6.21 3.98 16.28
CA VAL A 54 -5.75 2.58 16.37
C VAL A 54 -4.22 2.49 16.33
N VAL A 55 -3.59 3.21 15.37
CA VAL A 55 -2.11 3.21 15.26
C VAL A 55 -1.48 3.85 16.49
N GLU A 56 -2.00 4.97 16.97
CA GLU A 56 -1.51 5.65 18.17
C GLU A 56 -1.60 4.74 19.40
N HIS A 57 -2.70 4.01 19.57
CA HIS A 57 -2.83 3.01 20.64
C HIS A 57 -1.77 1.90 20.55
N VAL A 58 -1.51 1.38 19.35
CA VAL A 58 -0.46 0.36 19.13
C VAL A 58 0.93 0.93 19.42
N VAL A 59 1.18 2.19 19.03
CA VAL A 59 2.44 2.89 19.32
C VAL A 59 2.65 3.07 20.83
N ASP A 60 1.60 3.45 21.56
CA ASP A 60 1.71 3.59 23.03
C ASP A 60 2.01 2.26 23.70
N ARG A 61 1.38 1.16 23.25
CA ARG A 61 1.74 -0.19 23.73
C ARG A 61 3.17 -0.58 23.36
N ALA A 62 3.63 -0.26 22.16
CA ALA A 62 5.01 -0.51 21.76
C ALA A 62 6.03 0.26 22.62
N ARG A 63 5.68 1.49 23.05
CA ARG A 63 6.49 2.28 23.99
C ARG A 63 6.55 1.62 25.39
N GLU A 64 5.44 1.08 25.87
CA GLU A 64 5.43 0.33 27.13
C GLU A 64 6.33 -0.90 27.05
N TRP A 65 6.22 -1.71 25.98
CA TRP A 65 7.10 -2.86 25.77
C TRP A 65 8.57 -2.46 25.64
N MET A 66 8.87 -1.32 25.03
CA MET A 66 10.26 -0.81 24.99
C MET A 66 10.83 -0.58 26.39
N VAL A 67 10.02 -0.11 27.33
CA VAL A 67 10.43 0.08 28.72
C VAL A 67 10.52 -1.26 29.45
N GLU A 68 9.57 -2.16 29.23
CA GLU A 68 9.53 -3.48 29.88
C GLU A 68 10.69 -4.39 29.44
N ASP A 69 10.96 -4.42 28.13
CA ASP A 69 11.92 -5.35 27.52
C ASP A 69 13.35 -4.78 27.46
N GLY A 70 13.50 -3.46 27.55
CA GLY A 70 14.77 -2.77 27.33
C GLY A 70 15.26 -2.84 25.86
N VAL A 71 14.35 -3.09 24.90
CA VAL A 71 14.63 -3.27 23.47
C VAL A 71 13.82 -2.24 22.69
N PRO A 72 14.39 -1.60 21.63
CA PRO A 72 13.64 -0.67 20.83
C PRO A 72 12.51 -1.37 20.05
N TRP A 73 11.34 -0.73 20.02
CA TRP A 73 10.14 -1.13 19.28
C TRP A 73 9.73 -0.05 18.30
N ASN A 74 9.26 -0.44 17.14
CA ASN A 74 8.59 0.46 16.20
C ASN A 74 7.27 -0.14 15.70
N VAL A 75 6.46 0.72 15.12
CA VAL A 75 5.19 0.36 14.47
C VAL A 75 5.25 0.85 13.05
N GLU A 76 5.00 -0.03 12.08
CA GLU A 76 5.12 0.29 10.66
C GLU A 76 4.01 -0.33 9.82
N GLU A 77 3.79 0.28 8.67
CA GLU A 77 3.02 -0.29 7.57
C GLU A 77 3.84 -1.36 6.87
N VAL A 78 3.47 -2.63 7.05
CA VAL A 78 4.28 -3.71 6.49
C VAL A 78 3.84 -4.11 5.09
N PRO A 79 4.77 -4.54 4.23
CA PRO A 79 4.46 -5.08 2.91
C PRO A 79 3.47 -6.23 2.93
N GLY A 80 3.56 -7.11 3.90
CA GLY A 80 2.62 -8.22 4.14
C GLY A 80 2.28 -9.07 2.92
N GLU A 81 3.21 -9.20 1.93
CA GLU A 81 2.93 -9.71 0.59
C GLU A 81 2.16 -11.03 0.56
N SER A 82 2.55 -11.99 1.37
CA SER A 82 1.86 -13.28 1.47
C SER A 82 0.94 -13.35 2.68
N SER A 83 1.24 -12.63 3.76
CA SER A 83 0.42 -12.64 4.99
C SER A 83 -0.92 -11.97 4.76
N ALA A 84 -0.97 -10.86 4.04
CA ALA A 84 -2.20 -10.15 3.72
C ALA A 84 -3.25 -11.05 3.04
N ALA A 85 -2.82 -11.86 2.08
CA ALA A 85 -3.71 -12.81 1.41
C ALA A 85 -4.06 -14.02 2.30
N LYS A 86 -3.07 -14.57 3.02
CA LYS A 86 -3.30 -15.75 3.88
C LYS A 86 -4.22 -15.44 5.06
N LEU A 87 -4.06 -14.29 5.69
CA LEU A 87 -4.91 -13.86 6.80
C LEU A 87 -6.33 -13.61 6.29
N ALA A 88 -6.50 -12.82 5.23
CA ALA A 88 -7.80 -12.55 4.64
C ALA A 88 -8.54 -13.84 4.22
N ALA A 89 -7.84 -14.80 3.61
CA ALA A 89 -8.43 -16.08 3.23
C ALA A 89 -8.88 -16.91 4.44
N LYS A 90 -8.10 -16.91 5.53
CA LYS A 90 -8.49 -17.61 6.78
C LYS A 90 -9.70 -16.95 7.43
N ASP A 91 -9.71 -15.63 7.49
CA ASP A 91 -10.80 -14.90 8.10
C ASP A 91 -12.08 -15.02 7.26
N ALA A 92 -12.00 -15.04 5.92
CA ALA A 92 -13.13 -15.27 5.04
C ALA A 92 -13.77 -16.66 5.21
N VAL A 93 -12.98 -17.66 5.62
CA VAL A 93 -13.54 -19.00 5.98
C VAL A 93 -14.22 -18.96 7.33
N LYS A 94 -13.64 -18.25 8.30
CA LYS A 94 -14.16 -18.17 9.67
C LYS A 94 -15.33 -17.20 9.79
N PHE A 95 -15.31 -16.13 9.02
CA PHE A 95 -16.27 -15.04 8.99
C PHE A 95 -16.64 -14.73 7.53
N PRO A 96 -17.49 -15.55 6.87
CA PRO A 96 -17.80 -15.36 5.44
C PRO A 96 -18.37 -13.98 5.09
N GLU A 97 -19.04 -13.33 6.04
CA GLU A 97 -19.61 -11.99 5.90
C GLU A 97 -18.56 -10.91 5.59
N ILE A 98 -17.30 -11.12 5.96
CA ILE A 98 -16.26 -10.13 5.67
C ILE A 98 -15.92 -10.02 4.17
N LEU A 99 -16.34 -10.98 3.34
CA LEU A 99 -16.07 -10.95 1.91
C LEU A 99 -16.68 -9.73 1.22
N GLU A 100 -17.75 -9.16 1.75
CA GLU A 100 -18.36 -7.93 1.24
C GLU A 100 -17.48 -6.69 1.42
N TYR A 101 -16.52 -6.73 2.36
CA TYR A 101 -15.57 -5.65 2.64
C TYR A 101 -14.32 -5.66 1.76
N PHE A 102 -14.19 -6.65 0.89
CA PHE A 102 -13.07 -6.74 -0.05
C PHE A 102 -13.50 -6.33 -1.46
N ALA A 103 -12.67 -5.56 -2.15
CA ALA A 103 -12.88 -5.14 -3.53
C ALA A 103 -13.09 -6.32 -4.50
N SER A 104 -12.43 -7.43 -4.22
CA SER A 104 -12.51 -8.66 -5.00
C SER A 104 -13.07 -9.77 -4.12
N LYS A 105 -14.38 -9.92 -4.09
CA LYS A 105 -15.11 -10.85 -3.21
C LYS A 105 -14.63 -12.31 -3.27
N GLY A 106 -14.21 -12.80 -4.43
CA GLY A 106 -13.70 -14.16 -4.60
C GLY A 106 -12.22 -14.35 -4.30
N ASN A 107 -11.49 -13.26 -3.98
CA ASN A 107 -10.04 -13.27 -3.81
C ASN A 107 -9.63 -12.28 -2.72
N PRO A 108 -9.96 -12.56 -1.45
CA PRO A 108 -9.76 -11.62 -0.36
C PRO A 108 -8.29 -11.36 -0.10
N ILE A 109 -7.95 -10.08 0.10
CA ILE A 109 -6.62 -9.64 0.48
C ILE A 109 -6.73 -8.37 1.34
N TYR A 110 -6.07 -8.38 2.49
CA TYR A 110 -5.98 -7.18 3.32
C TYR A 110 -5.08 -6.14 2.68
N SER A 111 -5.48 -4.88 2.77
CA SER A 111 -4.67 -3.76 2.30
C SER A 111 -3.40 -3.62 3.11
N THR A 112 -2.31 -3.30 2.40
CA THR A 112 -1.00 -2.97 2.97
C THR A 112 -0.70 -1.48 2.81
N SER A 113 -1.73 -0.67 2.70
CA SER A 113 -1.68 0.79 2.61
C SER A 113 -2.75 1.39 3.52
N ILE A 114 -2.52 2.60 3.97
CA ILE A 114 -3.49 3.37 4.77
C ILE A 114 -4.76 3.61 3.96
N ALA A 115 -4.63 4.14 2.75
CA ALA A 115 -5.73 4.22 1.80
C ALA A 115 -5.68 3.00 0.87
N PRO A 116 -6.75 2.20 0.75
CA PRO A 116 -6.71 1.00 -0.07
C PRO A 116 -6.48 1.34 -1.53
N TYR A 117 -5.70 0.53 -2.25
CA TYR A 117 -5.33 0.78 -3.64
C TYR A 117 -6.52 0.75 -4.61
N TYR A 118 -7.59 0.09 -4.21
CA TYR A 118 -8.86 -0.01 -4.94
C TYR A 118 -9.86 1.11 -4.62
N GLY A 119 -9.53 1.99 -3.65
CA GLY A 119 -10.44 3.03 -3.19
C GLY A 119 -10.77 4.05 -4.28
N GLU A 120 -12.05 4.35 -4.42
CA GLU A 120 -12.56 5.33 -5.39
C GLU A 120 -12.44 6.76 -4.84
N MET A 121 -11.19 7.19 -4.63
CA MET A 121 -10.82 8.52 -4.18
C MET A 121 -10.06 9.25 -5.28
N ASP A 122 -10.25 10.56 -5.41
CA ASP A 122 -9.31 11.37 -6.17
C ASP A 122 -7.96 11.49 -5.42
N LEU A 123 -6.94 11.99 -6.12
CA LEU A 123 -5.60 12.03 -5.53
C LEU A 123 -5.50 13.01 -4.34
N PRO A 124 -6.12 14.20 -4.36
CA PRO A 124 -6.17 15.09 -3.20
C PRO A 124 -6.82 14.46 -1.97
N GLU A 125 -7.95 13.80 -2.13
CA GLU A 125 -8.63 13.11 -1.03
C GLU A 125 -7.77 11.97 -0.46
N ARG A 126 -7.12 11.19 -1.34
CA ARG A 126 -6.22 10.12 -0.91
C ARG A 126 -5.03 10.67 -0.12
N ILE A 127 -4.42 11.78 -0.57
CA ILE A 127 -3.36 12.45 0.15
C ILE A 127 -3.84 12.87 1.55
N GLU A 128 -5.05 13.38 1.67
CA GLU A 128 -5.60 13.79 2.96
C GLU A 128 -5.80 12.60 3.92
N VAL A 129 -6.37 11.49 3.42
CA VAL A 129 -6.52 10.25 4.20
C VAL A 129 -5.17 9.73 4.69
N GLU A 130 -4.19 9.62 3.79
CA GLU A 130 -2.84 9.16 4.10
C GLU A 130 -2.14 10.09 5.11
N SER A 131 -2.23 11.39 4.90
CA SER A 131 -1.60 12.41 5.76
C SER A 131 -2.10 12.35 7.21
N ARG A 132 -3.37 12.03 7.43
CA ARG A 132 -3.94 11.93 8.78
C ARG A 132 -3.33 10.80 9.60
N VAL A 133 -2.91 9.71 8.96
CA VAL A 133 -2.51 8.48 9.64
C VAL A 133 -0.98 8.28 9.62
N GLN A 134 -0.29 8.66 8.55
CA GLN A 134 1.14 8.38 8.39
C GLN A 134 1.99 8.86 9.56
N ARG A 135 1.71 10.03 10.11
CA ARG A 135 2.48 10.61 11.23
C ARG A 135 2.36 9.84 12.54
N SER A 136 1.38 8.97 12.68
CA SER A 136 1.22 8.15 13.88
C SER A 136 2.16 6.96 13.90
N PHE A 137 2.68 6.53 12.76
CA PHE A 137 3.67 5.46 12.69
C PHE A 137 5.04 5.92 13.18
N THR A 138 5.78 5.01 13.82
CA THR A 138 7.15 5.24 14.31
C THR A 138 8.20 4.50 13.50
N GLY A 139 7.79 3.67 12.56
CA GLY A 139 8.60 2.94 11.60
C GLY A 139 8.24 3.31 10.16
N GLY A 140 8.45 2.38 9.23
CA GLY A 140 8.21 2.59 7.80
C GLY A 140 6.73 2.77 7.46
N VAL A 141 6.44 3.76 6.63
CA VAL A 141 5.11 4.02 6.05
C VAL A 141 5.30 4.68 4.70
N MET A 142 4.48 4.33 3.69
CA MET A 142 4.65 4.90 2.36
C MET A 142 3.36 4.94 1.55
N MET A 143 3.01 6.11 1.04
CA MET A 143 1.98 6.25 0.02
C MET A 143 2.53 5.96 -1.38
N HIS A 144 2.01 4.96 -2.05
CA HIS A 144 2.26 4.74 -3.48
C HIS A 144 1.30 5.58 -4.33
N ILE A 145 1.84 6.46 -5.15
CA ILE A 145 1.08 7.19 -6.18
C ILE A 145 1.28 6.45 -7.51
N PHE A 146 0.28 5.62 -7.85
CA PHE A 146 0.34 4.83 -9.08
C PHE A 146 0.06 5.72 -10.29
N LEU A 147 0.99 5.71 -11.25
CA LEU A 147 0.85 6.46 -12.49
C LEU A 147 0.54 5.50 -13.64
N GLY A 148 -0.49 5.82 -14.43
CA GLY A 148 -0.89 5.03 -15.60
C GLY A 148 -0.05 5.33 -16.84
N GLU A 149 0.64 6.46 -16.85
CA GLU A 149 1.41 6.99 -17.98
C GLU A 149 2.67 7.72 -17.51
N GLU A 150 3.50 8.14 -18.44
CA GLU A 150 4.67 8.97 -18.17
C GLU A 150 4.20 10.43 -17.95
N PRO A 151 4.41 11.00 -16.76
CA PRO A 151 3.98 12.36 -16.49
C PRO A 151 4.91 13.37 -17.19
N GLU A 152 4.38 14.56 -17.47
CA GLU A 152 5.19 15.71 -17.89
C GLU A 152 6.12 16.12 -16.73
N VAL A 153 7.39 16.43 -17.04
CA VAL A 153 8.45 16.64 -16.02
C VAL A 153 8.13 17.81 -15.11
N ASN A 154 7.66 18.94 -15.66
CA ASN A 154 7.34 20.13 -14.86
C ASN A 154 6.09 19.90 -14.00
N ALA A 155 5.08 19.18 -14.53
CA ALA A 155 3.90 18.80 -13.78
C ALA A 155 4.26 17.90 -12.59
N LEU A 156 5.14 16.92 -12.80
CA LEU A 156 5.64 16.05 -11.74
C LEU A 156 6.42 16.84 -10.68
N ALA A 157 7.31 17.75 -11.10
CA ALA A 157 8.10 18.59 -10.21
C ALA A 157 7.21 19.52 -9.37
N GLU A 158 6.24 20.18 -10.00
CA GLU A 158 5.28 21.06 -9.31
C GLU A 158 4.43 20.26 -8.31
N PHE A 159 3.94 19.08 -8.73
CA PHE A 159 3.15 18.23 -7.87
C PHE A 159 3.98 17.73 -6.67
N ASN A 160 5.23 17.30 -6.90
CA ASN A 160 6.13 16.90 -5.83
C ASN A 160 6.38 18.06 -4.84
N ARG A 161 6.54 19.28 -5.33
CA ARG A 161 6.67 20.47 -4.49
C ARG A 161 5.41 20.71 -3.63
N LYS A 162 4.21 20.49 -4.18
CA LYS A 162 2.96 20.57 -3.41
C LYS A 162 2.88 19.48 -2.34
N LEU A 163 3.32 18.26 -2.63
CA LEU A 163 3.36 17.17 -1.65
C LEU A 163 4.28 17.49 -0.47
N THR A 164 5.41 18.17 -0.68
CA THR A 164 6.29 18.58 0.43
C THR A 164 5.66 19.58 1.39
N CYS A 165 4.57 20.24 0.98
CA CYS A 165 3.77 21.13 1.81
C CYS A 165 2.60 20.44 2.49
N SER A 166 2.38 19.13 2.24
CA SER A 166 1.35 18.32 2.90
C SER A 166 1.89 17.70 4.19
N ASP A 167 1.01 17.01 4.92
CA ASP A 167 1.37 16.25 6.11
C ASP A 167 1.82 14.81 5.81
N LEU A 168 2.03 14.46 4.53
CA LEU A 168 2.63 13.18 4.16
C LEU A 168 4.06 13.07 4.69
N VAL A 169 4.36 11.92 5.27
CA VAL A 169 5.72 11.60 5.76
C VAL A 169 6.57 11.04 4.63
N TYR A 170 6.00 10.12 3.85
CA TYR A 170 6.72 9.47 2.76
C TYR A 170 5.80 9.07 1.62
N TRP A 171 6.22 9.32 0.39
CA TRP A 171 5.50 8.93 -0.82
C TRP A 171 6.46 8.50 -1.92
N SER A 172 5.93 7.79 -2.89
CA SER A 172 6.68 7.38 -4.08
C SER A 172 5.79 7.36 -5.31
N PHE A 173 6.27 7.95 -6.39
CA PHE A 173 5.67 7.76 -7.71
C PHE A 173 5.97 6.36 -8.23
N THR A 174 4.92 5.64 -8.60
CA THR A 174 5.01 4.22 -8.98
C THR A 174 4.30 4.01 -10.32
N PRO A 175 4.95 4.33 -11.44
CA PRO A 175 4.42 3.98 -12.74
C PRO A 175 4.45 2.47 -12.98
N ALA A 176 3.53 1.96 -13.78
CA ALA A 176 3.73 0.67 -14.43
C ALA A 176 4.78 0.81 -15.53
N VAL A 177 5.56 -0.23 -15.77
CA VAL A 177 6.57 -0.27 -16.84
C VAL A 177 6.31 -1.49 -17.71
N THR A 178 6.24 -1.31 -19.03
CA THR A 178 6.12 -2.42 -19.97
C THR A 178 7.45 -2.66 -20.67
N VAL A 179 7.95 -3.89 -20.60
CA VAL A 179 9.20 -4.31 -21.25
C VAL A 179 8.88 -5.17 -22.47
N CYS A 180 9.46 -4.84 -23.62
CA CYS A 180 9.36 -5.67 -24.81
C CYS A 180 10.33 -6.85 -24.74
N LEU A 181 9.81 -8.07 -24.77
CA LEU A 181 10.61 -9.31 -24.72
C LEU A 181 11.32 -9.61 -26.05
N LYS A 182 11.03 -8.86 -27.14
CA LYS A 182 11.69 -9.02 -28.43
C LYS A 182 12.91 -8.10 -28.59
N CYS A 183 12.77 -6.81 -28.26
CA CYS A 183 13.85 -5.82 -28.46
C CYS A 183 14.47 -5.31 -27.15
N GLY A 184 13.98 -5.74 -25.97
CA GLY A 184 14.51 -5.37 -24.65
C GLY A 184 14.20 -3.94 -24.19
N ARG A 185 13.48 -3.13 -24.98
CA ARG A 185 13.15 -1.74 -24.58
C ARG A 185 12.04 -1.71 -23.56
N GLY A 186 12.18 -0.81 -22.57
CA GLY A 186 11.17 -0.49 -21.57
C GLY A 186 10.42 0.80 -21.91
N PHE A 187 9.16 0.86 -21.49
CA PHE A 187 8.26 1.99 -21.70
C PHE A 187 7.44 2.20 -20.43
N THR A 188 7.25 3.46 -20.05
CA THR A 188 6.32 3.81 -18.96
C THR A 188 4.87 3.57 -19.40
N GLY A 189 4.06 3.01 -18.50
CA GLY A 189 2.66 2.68 -18.76
C GLY A 189 2.42 1.21 -19.10
N ILE A 190 1.14 0.88 -19.27
CA ILE A 190 0.66 -0.45 -19.63
C ILE A 190 0.35 -0.45 -21.12
N ILE A 191 1.19 -1.07 -21.91
CA ILE A 191 1.04 -1.14 -23.37
C ILE A 191 0.95 -2.59 -23.86
N SER A 192 0.11 -2.84 -24.87
CA SER A 192 -0.12 -4.17 -25.43
C SER A 192 0.81 -4.48 -26.62
N ARG A 193 1.45 -3.47 -27.19
CA ARG A 193 2.34 -3.62 -28.36
C ARG A 193 3.52 -2.67 -28.27
N CYS A 194 4.71 -3.18 -28.51
CA CYS A 194 5.95 -2.40 -28.45
C CYS A 194 5.97 -1.27 -29.50
N PRO A 195 6.10 0.01 -29.08
CA PRO A 195 6.15 1.12 -30.03
C PRO A 195 7.39 1.10 -30.94
N SER A 196 8.48 0.45 -30.49
CA SER A 196 9.75 0.44 -31.24
C SER A 196 9.83 -0.65 -32.30
N CYS A 197 9.24 -1.83 -32.08
CA CYS A 197 9.41 -2.97 -33.01
C CYS A 197 8.09 -3.65 -33.39
N GLY A 198 6.94 -3.11 -32.95
CA GLY A 198 5.60 -3.61 -33.27
C GLY A 198 5.26 -4.98 -32.67
N SER A 199 6.13 -5.55 -31.80
CA SER A 199 5.88 -6.85 -31.18
C SER A 199 4.80 -6.78 -30.12
N ASP A 200 3.94 -7.78 -30.07
CA ASP A 200 2.96 -8.03 -29.00
C ASP A 200 3.55 -8.82 -27.82
N ARG A 201 4.80 -9.28 -27.94
CA ARG A 201 5.51 -9.94 -26.86
C ARG A 201 6.03 -8.90 -25.86
N VAL A 202 5.13 -8.43 -25.03
CA VAL A 202 5.40 -7.43 -23.98
C VAL A 202 5.08 -7.99 -22.61
N GLU A 203 5.72 -7.44 -21.57
CA GLU A 203 5.54 -7.85 -20.19
C GLU A 203 5.45 -6.63 -19.29
N VAL A 204 4.38 -6.57 -18.48
CA VAL A 204 4.17 -5.48 -17.53
C VAL A 204 4.92 -5.77 -16.23
N TRP A 205 5.63 -4.77 -15.75
CA TRP A 205 6.35 -4.74 -14.49
C TRP A 205 5.76 -3.68 -13.59
N SER A 206 5.63 -4.00 -12.32
CA SER A 206 5.28 -3.05 -11.27
C SER A 206 5.88 -3.50 -9.96
N ARG A 207 5.66 -2.73 -8.91
CA ARG A 207 6.10 -3.11 -7.56
C ARG A 207 4.91 -3.25 -6.62
N ILE A 208 5.03 -4.18 -5.69
CA ILE A 208 4.10 -4.30 -4.57
C ILE A 208 4.43 -3.19 -3.60
N ILE A 209 5.66 -3.16 -3.11
CA ILE A 209 6.19 -2.08 -2.27
C ILE A 209 7.63 -1.74 -2.66
N GLY A 210 8.58 -2.67 -2.52
CA GLY A 210 10.01 -2.39 -2.60
C GLY A 210 10.56 -2.24 -4.02
N TYR A 211 10.50 -3.29 -4.83
CA TYR A 211 11.18 -3.37 -6.11
C TYR A 211 10.28 -3.85 -7.24
N TYR A 212 10.63 -3.47 -8.48
CA TYR A 212 9.89 -3.86 -9.67
C TYR A 212 10.07 -5.34 -9.99
N ARG A 213 8.96 -6.01 -10.28
CA ARG A 213 8.91 -7.41 -10.72
C ARG A 213 7.90 -7.57 -11.84
N PRO A 214 8.13 -8.51 -12.78
CA PRO A 214 7.12 -8.82 -13.79
C PRO A 214 5.86 -9.37 -13.11
N LEU A 215 4.68 -8.91 -13.53
CA LEU A 215 3.39 -9.32 -12.94
C LEU A 215 3.18 -10.84 -12.96
N ARG A 216 3.74 -11.56 -13.96
CA ARG A 216 3.67 -13.03 -14.02
C ARG A 216 4.27 -13.71 -12.80
N ASN A 217 5.26 -13.07 -12.12
CA ASN A 217 5.93 -13.59 -10.93
C ASN A 217 5.24 -13.21 -9.62
N TRP A 218 4.14 -12.47 -9.69
CA TRP A 218 3.36 -12.15 -8.51
C TRP A 218 2.44 -13.31 -8.15
N ASN A 219 2.13 -13.47 -6.86
CA ASN A 219 1.09 -14.40 -6.45
C ASN A 219 -0.29 -13.96 -7.02
N PRO A 220 -1.23 -14.91 -7.21
CA PRO A 220 -2.53 -14.61 -7.83
C PRO A 220 -3.31 -13.49 -7.15
N TYR A 221 -3.24 -13.39 -5.81
CA TYR A 221 -3.93 -12.36 -5.04
C TYR A 221 -3.38 -10.97 -5.34
N ARG A 222 -2.05 -10.82 -5.40
CA ARG A 222 -1.41 -9.55 -5.74
C ARG A 222 -1.58 -9.15 -7.20
N ARG A 223 -1.67 -10.12 -8.12
CA ARG A 223 -2.04 -9.80 -9.51
C ARG A 223 -3.44 -9.22 -9.60
N ARG A 224 -4.39 -9.80 -8.85
CA ARG A 224 -5.76 -9.28 -8.79
C ARG A 224 -5.82 -7.89 -8.14
N GLU A 225 -5.05 -7.65 -7.10
CA GLU A 225 -4.90 -6.30 -6.51
C GLU A 225 -4.39 -5.30 -7.56
N PHE A 226 -3.36 -5.66 -8.36
CA PHE A 226 -2.86 -4.78 -9.42
C PHE A 226 -3.95 -4.38 -10.42
N GLU A 227 -4.84 -5.31 -10.78
CA GLU A 227 -5.98 -5.05 -11.69
C GLU A 227 -6.99 -4.04 -11.09
N THR A 228 -7.07 -3.96 -9.77
CA THR A 228 -7.98 -3.05 -9.05
C THR A 228 -7.34 -1.73 -8.67
N ARG A 229 -6.04 -1.53 -8.92
CA ARG A 229 -5.32 -0.30 -8.56
C ARG A 229 -5.83 0.89 -9.34
N LYS A 230 -6.11 1.96 -8.61
CA LYS A 230 -6.41 3.25 -9.24
C LYS A 230 -5.12 3.93 -9.68
N HIS A 231 -5.01 4.19 -10.99
CA HIS A 231 -3.90 4.95 -11.56
C HIS A 231 -4.32 6.40 -11.74
N TYR A 232 -3.46 7.32 -11.34
CA TYR A 232 -3.73 8.76 -11.41
C TYR A 232 -2.97 9.38 -12.59
N PRO A 233 -3.64 10.18 -13.43
CA PRO A 233 -2.94 11.02 -14.40
C PRO A 233 -2.31 12.20 -13.64
N LEU A 234 -1.12 12.62 -14.06
CA LEU A 234 -0.48 13.87 -13.68
C LEU A 234 -0.33 14.70 -14.95
N LEU A 235 -1.37 15.44 -15.28
CA LEU A 235 -1.42 16.34 -16.43
C LEU A 235 -0.77 17.68 -16.11
#